data_8e1f4cf597d706131fdca982f009d31b
#
_entry.id   8e1f4cf597d706131fdca982f009d31b
#
_cell.length_a   1.000
_cell.length_b   1.000
_cell.length_c   1.000
_cell.angle_alpha   90.00
_cell.angle_beta   90.00
_cell.angle_gamma   90.00
#
_symmetry.space_group_name_H-M   'P 1'
#
loop_
_entity.id
_entity.type
_entity.pdbx_description
1 polymer ?
#
loop_
_entity_poly.entity_id
_entity_poly.type
_entity_poly.pdbx_seq_one_letter_code
_entity_poly.pdbx_strand_id
1 'polypeptide(L)'
;MLFRSSNSFYAVIAFAALIVSMAYVGYEFINENVAASALFSDDVIVDDAFGGFFAIAMLIVALFTTVGSFNYMRKHNSPAVYYSLILLATIGMILVAYSTDLVMLFVAWELMSIPTYILVGYMKKNPASNEAALKYFLFGALSSAIIVYGIAISYGLTGSTNIGEVIEGYSTLDPSLLPLALLSVGMFIAGFGFKMGLVPFHQWLPDTYEGAPSPVTALLAAATKKAGFAAAIRIIVLGMMALNLDWTLALGIIAVMTMTIGNVAAIMQKNLSRMLAYSSIAHAGYILIGLAVAPYSSLGLQGSLYQIFNHAVMKGAAFIAIAGIVTTLAVTHIDKLKGLGRRMPITALGMVISLFALAGVPPLSGFWSKLMLFGSALDASTALWWAPWLAIAGVLNSALSLAYYGWITRKMYFEGETEKRVSEPKSIVAVMIFSIIFLVGFGVYPEPLLKFVEFATPVVSLGLMP
;
A
#
# COMPACT_ATOMS: atom_id res chain seq x y z
N MET A 1 -36.38 16.33 -13.06
CA MET A 1 -35.57 16.02 -14.26
C MET A 1 -34.05 16.10 -14.05
N LEU A 2 -33.55 16.65 -12.95
CA LEU A 2 -32.12 16.77 -12.61
C LEU A 2 -31.46 15.46 -12.12
N PHE A 3 -32.20 14.42 -11.79
CA PHE A 3 -31.65 13.16 -11.22
C PHE A 3 -31.53 12.02 -12.21
N ARG A 4 -31.68 12.20 -13.52
CA ARG A 4 -31.53 11.14 -14.54
C ARG A 4 -30.13 11.02 -15.12
N SER A 5 -29.16 11.87 -14.75
CA SER A 5 -27.73 11.64 -14.98
C SER A 5 -27.09 11.00 -13.74
N SER A 6 -27.71 9.95 -13.23
CA SER A 6 -27.45 9.37 -11.89
C SER A 6 -26.03 8.93 -11.60
N ASN A 7 -25.24 8.60 -12.61
CA ASN A 7 -23.87 8.08 -12.41
C ASN A 7 -22.91 9.14 -11.88
N SER A 8 -23.08 10.40 -12.29
CA SER A 8 -22.27 11.53 -11.83
C SER A 8 -22.59 11.94 -10.39
N PHE A 9 -23.85 11.81 -9.97
CA PHE A 9 -24.31 12.20 -8.64
C PHE A 9 -23.63 11.39 -7.53
N TYR A 10 -23.61 10.06 -7.66
CA TYR A 10 -22.97 9.20 -6.65
C TYR A 10 -21.46 9.39 -6.59
N ALA A 11 -20.81 9.65 -7.73
CA ALA A 11 -19.38 9.98 -7.76
C ALA A 11 -19.08 11.29 -7.03
N VAL A 12 -19.94 12.31 -7.20
CA VAL A 12 -19.78 13.60 -6.52
C VAL A 12 -19.98 13.47 -5.01
N ILE A 13 -20.98 12.70 -4.56
CA ILE A 13 -21.19 12.44 -3.13
C ILE A 13 -19.97 11.72 -2.54
N ALA A 14 -19.49 10.66 -3.19
CA ALA A 14 -18.31 9.93 -2.70
C ALA A 14 -17.07 10.83 -2.67
N PHE A 15 -16.84 11.63 -3.70
CA PHE A 15 -15.76 12.60 -3.74
C PHE A 15 -15.87 13.62 -2.60
N ALA A 16 -17.05 14.21 -2.39
CA ALA A 16 -17.27 15.19 -1.32
C ALA A 16 -17.03 14.57 0.07
N ALA A 17 -17.54 13.35 0.31
CA ALA A 17 -17.31 12.64 1.57
C ALA A 17 -15.82 12.41 1.83
N LEU A 18 -15.06 11.96 0.83
CA LEU A 18 -13.63 11.75 0.95
C LEU A 18 -12.83 13.05 1.17
N ILE A 19 -13.24 14.16 0.52
CA ILE A 19 -12.62 15.47 0.72
C ILE A 19 -12.90 16.00 2.14
N VAL A 20 -14.13 15.86 2.64
CA VAL A 20 -14.48 16.28 4.00
C VAL A 20 -13.68 15.46 5.03
N SER A 21 -13.59 14.13 4.84
CA SER A 21 -12.79 13.27 5.72
C SER A 21 -11.32 13.66 5.69
N MET A 22 -10.76 13.95 4.50
CA MET A 22 -9.36 14.36 4.38
C MET A 22 -9.11 15.74 5.01
N ALA A 23 -10.06 16.67 4.86
CA ALA A 23 -9.97 17.99 5.48
C ALA A 23 -10.06 17.89 7.01
N TYR A 24 -10.91 17.00 7.54
CA TYR A 24 -11.02 16.77 8.98
C TYR A 24 -9.70 16.20 9.56
N VAL A 25 -9.18 15.12 8.99
CA VAL A 25 -7.92 14.52 9.44
C VAL A 25 -6.76 15.53 9.31
N GLY A 26 -6.71 16.30 8.22
CA GLY A 26 -5.70 17.34 8.04
C GLY A 26 -5.83 18.50 9.05
N TYR A 27 -7.05 18.86 9.42
CA TYR A 27 -7.32 19.88 10.43
C TYR A 27 -6.80 19.44 11.82
N GLU A 28 -7.05 18.19 12.23
CA GLU A 28 -6.53 17.63 13.47
C GLU A 28 -4.99 17.66 13.49
N PHE A 29 -4.34 17.29 12.39
CA PHE A 29 -2.88 17.37 12.28
C PHE A 29 -2.32 18.80 12.40
N ILE A 30 -2.96 19.80 11.80
CA ILE A 30 -2.49 21.19 11.80
C ILE A 30 -2.65 21.82 13.18
N ASN A 31 -3.68 21.46 13.92
CA ASN A 31 -3.97 22.05 15.24
C ASN A 31 -3.32 21.29 16.40
N GLU A 32 -2.45 20.32 16.10
CA GLU A 32 -1.79 19.49 17.12
C GLU A 32 -2.76 18.81 18.11
N ASN A 33 -4.03 18.63 17.71
CA ASN A 33 -5.04 17.95 18.51
C ASN A 33 -4.83 16.43 18.51
N VAL A 34 -3.96 15.94 17.63
CA VAL A 34 -3.65 14.51 17.51
C VAL A 34 -2.64 14.14 18.58
N ALA A 35 -2.98 13.17 19.41
CA ALA A 35 -2.03 12.63 20.37
C ALA A 35 -0.77 12.11 19.64
N ALA A 36 0.41 12.39 20.18
CA ALA A 36 1.62 11.71 19.77
C ALA A 36 1.33 10.21 19.77
N SER A 37 1.80 9.48 18.74
CA SER A 37 1.44 8.08 18.45
C SER A 37 1.32 7.24 19.71
N ALA A 38 0.10 7.12 20.23
CA ALA A 38 -0.21 6.27 21.36
C ALA A 38 -0.38 4.86 20.83
N LEU A 39 0.71 4.10 20.79
CA LEU A 39 0.65 2.67 20.46
C LEU A 39 -0.08 1.86 21.52
N PHE A 40 -0.22 2.42 22.70
CA PHE A 40 -0.86 1.85 23.87
C PHE A 40 -1.97 2.80 24.36
N SER A 41 -3.19 2.35 24.33
CA SER A 41 -4.35 3.05 24.87
C SER A 41 -5.36 2.02 25.36
N ASP A 42 -6.07 2.35 26.44
CA ASP A 42 -7.19 1.54 26.94
C ASP A 42 -8.41 1.58 26.00
N ASP A 43 -8.44 2.55 25.07
CA ASP A 43 -9.50 2.67 24.08
C ASP A 43 -9.31 1.68 22.93
N VAL A 44 -10.41 1.21 22.36
CA VAL A 44 -10.44 0.26 21.23
C VAL A 44 -9.96 0.91 19.91
N ILE A 45 -10.14 2.23 19.79
CA ILE A 45 -9.74 3.08 18.66
C ILE A 45 -9.11 4.33 19.21
N VAL A 46 -7.93 4.68 18.73
CA VAL A 46 -7.19 5.87 19.17
C VAL A 46 -6.94 6.80 17.98
N ASP A 47 -7.31 8.06 18.14
CA ASP A 47 -6.95 9.12 17.18
C ASP A 47 -5.51 9.57 17.47
N ASP A 48 -4.57 8.95 16.76
CA ASP A 48 -3.14 9.19 16.87
C ASP A 48 -2.50 9.60 15.53
N ALA A 49 -1.33 10.20 15.60
CA ALA A 49 -0.60 10.67 14.43
C ALA A 49 -0.27 9.55 13.44
N PHE A 50 -0.01 8.35 13.93
CA PHE A 50 0.22 7.17 13.09
C PHE A 50 -1.04 6.80 12.28
N GLY A 51 -2.18 6.68 12.94
CA GLY A 51 -3.45 6.38 12.27
C GLY A 51 -3.83 7.44 11.25
N GLY A 52 -3.70 8.73 11.61
CA GLY A 52 -3.97 9.85 10.71
C GLY A 52 -3.07 9.89 9.48
N PHE A 53 -1.78 9.57 9.63
CA PHE A 53 -0.85 9.42 8.51
C PHE A 53 -1.33 8.38 7.49
N PHE A 54 -1.72 7.21 7.96
CA PHE A 54 -2.26 6.16 7.10
C PHE A 54 -3.61 6.54 6.50
N ALA A 55 -4.47 7.20 7.29
CA ALA A 55 -5.77 7.69 6.82
C ALA A 55 -5.61 8.66 5.63
N ILE A 56 -4.71 9.65 5.72
CA ILE A 56 -4.43 10.58 4.61
C ILE A 56 -3.94 9.83 3.37
N ALA A 57 -2.99 8.91 3.52
CA ALA A 57 -2.48 8.12 2.40
C ALA A 57 -3.59 7.30 1.70
N MET A 58 -4.48 6.68 2.48
CA MET A 58 -5.59 5.87 1.97
C MET A 58 -6.70 6.73 1.34
N LEU A 59 -7.00 7.90 1.93
CA LEU A 59 -7.97 8.86 1.39
C LEU A 59 -7.52 9.43 0.03
N ILE A 60 -6.23 9.75 -0.14
CA ILE A 60 -5.68 10.19 -1.44
C ILE A 60 -5.95 9.12 -2.52
N VAL A 61 -5.69 7.86 -2.21
CA VAL A 61 -5.89 6.75 -3.17
C VAL A 61 -7.38 6.50 -3.43
N ALA A 62 -8.23 6.60 -2.40
CA ALA A 62 -9.68 6.50 -2.56
C ALA A 62 -10.23 7.63 -3.46
N LEU A 63 -9.70 8.86 -3.31
CA LEU A 63 -9.97 9.98 -4.21
C LEU A 63 -9.52 9.68 -5.65
N PHE A 64 -8.30 9.19 -5.84
CA PHE A 64 -7.80 8.77 -7.16
C PHE A 64 -8.72 7.74 -7.81
N THR A 65 -9.12 6.72 -7.03
CA THR A 65 -10.01 5.66 -7.49
C THR A 65 -11.39 6.22 -7.85
N THR A 66 -11.97 7.06 -7.00
CA THR A 66 -13.28 7.68 -7.23
C THR A 66 -13.28 8.55 -8.47
N VAL A 67 -12.30 9.44 -8.61
CA VAL A 67 -12.15 10.34 -9.77
C VAL A 67 -11.81 9.54 -11.04
N GLY A 68 -10.89 8.59 -10.95
CA GLY A 68 -10.50 7.72 -12.07
C GLY A 68 -11.63 6.83 -12.57
N SER A 69 -12.58 6.47 -11.70
CA SER A 69 -13.75 5.66 -12.04
C SER A 69 -14.85 6.43 -12.76
N PHE A 70 -14.82 7.76 -12.78
CA PHE A 70 -15.91 8.57 -13.28
C PHE A 70 -16.32 8.23 -14.73
N ASN A 71 -15.35 8.18 -15.64
CA ASN A 71 -15.61 7.83 -17.04
C ASN A 71 -15.85 6.33 -17.23
N TYR A 72 -15.21 5.50 -16.42
CA TYR A 72 -15.38 4.06 -16.42
C TYR A 72 -16.83 3.68 -16.07
N MET A 73 -17.38 4.23 -15.00
CA MET A 73 -18.72 3.91 -14.50
C MET A 73 -19.86 4.50 -15.33
N ARG A 74 -19.61 5.45 -16.24
CA ARG A 74 -20.63 5.96 -17.17
C ARG A 74 -21.24 4.87 -18.07
N LYS A 75 -20.50 3.81 -18.34
CA LYS A 75 -20.90 2.69 -19.20
C LYS A 75 -21.50 1.52 -18.42
N HIS A 76 -21.59 1.62 -17.07
CA HIS A 76 -22.00 0.52 -16.22
C HIS A 76 -23.24 0.86 -15.40
N ASN A 77 -24.03 -0.19 -15.09
CA ASN A 77 -25.20 -0.08 -14.23
C ASN A 77 -24.77 -0.08 -12.74
N SER A 78 -25.61 0.55 -11.88
CA SER A 78 -25.47 0.53 -10.41
C SER A 78 -24.25 1.30 -9.85
N PRO A 79 -23.95 2.53 -10.30
CA PRO A 79 -22.84 3.32 -9.77
C PRO A 79 -22.94 3.58 -8.26
N ALA A 80 -24.15 3.64 -7.70
CA ALA A 80 -24.36 3.79 -6.26
C ALA A 80 -23.66 2.69 -5.47
N VAL A 81 -23.86 1.42 -5.84
CA VAL A 81 -23.23 0.27 -5.17
C VAL A 81 -21.71 0.32 -5.31
N TYR A 82 -21.21 0.69 -6.49
CA TYR A 82 -19.77 0.79 -6.73
C TYR A 82 -19.09 1.82 -5.80
N TYR A 83 -19.62 3.04 -5.75
CA TYR A 83 -19.03 4.09 -4.90
C TYR A 83 -19.25 3.83 -3.41
N SER A 84 -20.39 3.25 -3.01
CA SER A 84 -20.60 2.82 -1.61
C SER A 84 -19.58 1.78 -1.16
N LEU A 85 -19.24 0.83 -2.02
CA LEU A 85 -18.21 -0.18 -1.71
C LEU A 85 -16.82 0.44 -1.58
N ILE A 86 -16.47 1.45 -2.39
CA ILE A 86 -15.21 2.21 -2.23
C ILE A 86 -15.19 2.91 -0.86
N LEU A 87 -16.27 3.59 -0.48
CA LEU A 87 -16.36 4.29 0.80
C LEU A 87 -16.27 3.31 1.99
N LEU A 88 -17.01 2.20 1.94
CA LEU A 88 -16.96 1.17 2.99
C LEU A 88 -15.55 0.57 3.13
N ALA A 89 -14.91 0.24 2.01
CA ALA A 89 -13.53 -0.23 2.04
C ALA A 89 -12.59 0.83 2.64
N THR A 90 -12.79 2.11 2.32
CA THR A 90 -11.97 3.21 2.84
C THR A 90 -12.16 3.38 4.34
N ILE A 91 -13.39 3.32 4.84
CA ILE A 91 -13.69 3.33 6.29
C ILE A 91 -12.98 2.17 6.97
N GLY A 92 -13.11 0.94 6.44
CA GLY A 92 -12.42 -0.23 6.99
C GLY A 92 -10.90 -0.06 7.05
N MET A 93 -10.28 0.49 5.99
CA MET A 93 -8.83 0.77 5.96
C MET A 93 -8.41 1.78 7.04
N ILE A 94 -9.16 2.85 7.20
CA ILE A 94 -8.90 3.89 8.21
C ILE A 94 -9.03 3.30 9.62
N LEU A 95 -10.09 2.55 9.89
CA LEU A 95 -10.29 1.90 11.18
C LEU A 95 -9.19 0.89 11.51
N VAL A 96 -8.65 0.15 10.53
CA VAL A 96 -7.46 -0.70 10.74
C VAL A 96 -6.28 0.12 11.26
N ALA A 97 -6.05 1.32 10.71
CA ALA A 97 -4.92 2.16 11.12
C ALA A 97 -5.06 2.75 12.52
N TYR A 98 -6.29 3.04 12.96
CA TYR A 98 -6.59 3.58 14.29
C TYR A 98 -6.84 2.51 15.37
N SER A 99 -6.96 1.21 14.99
CA SER A 99 -7.29 0.15 15.94
C SER A 99 -6.13 -0.14 16.92
N THR A 100 -6.45 -0.19 18.20
CA THR A 100 -5.57 -0.59 19.32
C THR A 100 -6.03 -1.87 20.01
N ASP A 101 -7.07 -2.49 19.47
CA ASP A 101 -7.65 -3.76 19.92
C ASP A 101 -7.66 -4.77 18.77
N LEU A 102 -7.30 -6.03 19.05
CA LEU A 102 -7.18 -7.09 18.05
C LEU A 102 -8.52 -7.48 17.42
N VAL A 103 -9.62 -7.46 18.20
CA VAL A 103 -10.96 -7.78 17.69
C VAL A 103 -11.45 -6.63 16.79
N MET A 104 -11.28 -5.38 17.25
CA MET A 104 -11.62 -4.22 16.42
C MET A 104 -10.82 -4.17 15.14
N LEU A 105 -9.53 -4.47 15.19
CA LEU A 105 -8.67 -4.57 14.01
C LEU A 105 -9.21 -5.62 13.03
N PHE A 106 -9.64 -6.78 13.53
CA PHE A 106 -10.22 -7.84 12.70
C PHE A 106 -11.54 -7.40 12.04
N VAL A 107 -12.44 -6.75 12.80
CA VAL A 107 -13.70 -6.20 12.26
C VAL A 107 -13.43 -5.17 11.17
N ALA A 108 -12.50 -4.25 11.41
CA ALA A 108 -12.08 -3.26 10.43
C ALA A 108 -11.43 -3.90 9.19
N TRP A 109 -10.65 -4.96 9.39
CA TRP A 109 -10.03 -5.74 8.31
C TRP A 109 -11.07 -6.38 7.39
N GLU A 110 -12.13 -6.97 7.94
CA GLU A 110 -13.23 -7.53 7.14
C GLU A 110 -14.07 -6.44 6.48
N LEU A 111 -14.30 -5.31 7.18
CA LEU A 111 -14.99 -4.15 6.61
C LEU A 111 -14.23 -3.57 5.39
N MET A 112 -12.91 -3.62 5.39
CA MET A 112 -12.09 -3.29 4.22
C MET A 112 -12.15 -4.38 3.14
N SER A 113 -12.07 -5.65 3.55
CA SER A 113 -11.81 -6.78 2.64
C SER A 113 -13.05 -7.19 1.84
N ILE A 114 -14.20 -7.35 2.49
CA ILE A 114 -15.45 -7.80 1.82
C ILE A 114 -15.87 -6.86 0.69
N PRO A 115 -15.93 -5.53 0.88
CA PRO A 115 -16.22 -4.61 -0.23
C PRO A 115 -15.21 -4.73 -1.37
N THR A 116 -13.93 -4.95 -1.08
CA THR A 116 -12.90 -5.08 -2.12
C THR A 116 -13.03 -6.38 -2.93
N TYR A 117 -13.46 -7.49 -2.32
CA TYR A 117 -13.77 -8.73 -3.04
C TYR A 117 -14.90 -8.50 -4.06
N ILE A 118 -15.96 -7.80 -3.64
CA ILE A 118 -17.10 -7.47 -4.50
C ILE A 118 -16.66 -6.51 -5.63
N LEU A 119 -15.82 -5.53 -5.33
CA LEU A 119 -15.30 -4.59 -6.33
C LEU A 119 -14.45 -5.29 -7.38
N VAL A 120 -13.64 -6.28 -7.03
CA VAL A 120 -12.84 -7.08 -7.99
C VAL A 120 -13.77 -7.83 -8.95
N GLY A 121 -14.84 -8.44 -8.43
CA GLY A 121 -15.85 -9.17 -9.23
C GLY A 121 -16.96 -8.28 -9.80
N TYR A 122 -16.78 -6.96 -9.82
CA TYR A 122 -17.86 -6.02 -10.21
C TYR A 122 -18.33 -6.24 -11.64
N MET A 123 -17.44 -6.68 -12.53
CA MET A 123 -17.72 -7.00 -13.93
C MET A 123 -18.25 -8.43 -14.08
N LYS A 124 -19.48 -8.69 -13.57
CA LYS A 124 -20.11 -10.02 -13.49
C LYS A 124 -20.14 -10.82 -14.80
N LYS A 125 -20.12 -10.13 -15.96
CA LYS A 125 -20.11 -10.76 -17.28
C LYS A 125 -18.69 -11.08 -17.79
N ASN A 126 -17.66 -10.65 -17.10
CA ASN A 126 -16.27 -10.91 -17.48
C ASN A 126 -15.73 -12.11 -16.67
N PRO A 127 -15.45 -13.26 -17.32
CA PRO A 127 -14.92 -14.45 -16.64
C PRO A 127 -13.61 -14.16 -15.87
N ALA A 128 -12.72 -13.34 -16.42
CA ALA A 128 -11.46 -12.98 -15.76
C ALA A 128 -11.68 -12.19 -14.46
N SER A 129 -12.68 -11.30 -14.43
CA SER A 129 -13.05 -10.57 -13.19
C SER A 129 -13.64 -11.50 -12.13
N ASN A 130 -14.46 -12.48 -12.54
CA ASN A 130 -15.04 -13.46 -11.62
C ASN A 130 -13.97 -14.40 -11.05
N GLU A 131 -13.03 -14.88 -11.88
CA GLU A 131 -11.90 -15.70 -11.46
C GLU A 131 -11.00 -14.94 -10.49
N ALA A 132 -10.66 -13.69 -10.82
CA ALA A 132 -9.87 -12.81 -9.97
C ALA A 132 -10.53 -12.59 -8.60
N ALA A 133 -11.84 -12.34 -8.57
CA ALA A 133 -12.62 -12.17 -7.34
C ALA A 133 -12.63 -13.44 -6.50
N LEU A 134 -12.84 -14.60 -7.11
CA LEU A 134 -12.85 -15.89 -6.41
C LEU A 134 -11.48 -16.19 -5.80
N LYS A 135 -10.39 -16.03 -6.55
CA LYS A 135 -9.03 -16.21 -6.03
C LYS A 135 -8.75 -15.25 -4.87
N TYR A 136 -9.08 -13.97 -5.04
CA TYR A 136 -8.86 -12.97 -4.01
C TYR A 136 -9.66 -13.26 -2.73
N PHE A 137 -10.93 -13.68 -2.87
CA PHE A 137 -11.79 -14.07 -1.75
C PHE A 137 -11.25 -15.32 -1.03
N LEU A 138 -10.91 -16.40 -1.75
CA LEU A 138 -10.47 -17.64 -1.12
C LEU A 138 -9.16 -17.46 -0.34
N PHE A 139 -8.17 -16.81 -0.94
CA PHE A 139 -6.92 -16.51 -0.24
C PHE A 139 -7.12 -15.49 0.90
N GLY A 140 -8.04 -14.53 0.72
CA GLY A 140 -8.40 -13.56 1.74
C GLY A 140 -9.06 -14.23 2.96
N ALA A 141 -10.04 -15.10 2.72
CA ALA A 141 -10.72 -15.84 3.80
C ALA A 141 -9.74 -16.74 4.57
N LEU A 142 -8.79 -17.38 3.88
CA LEU A 142 -7.73 -18.13 4.55
C LEU A 142 -6.86 -17.23 5.43
N SER A 143 -6.47 -16.07 4.91
CA SER A 143 -5.70 -15.05 5.66
C SER A 143 -6.46 -14.60 6.91
N SER A 144 -7.75 -14.31 6.79
CA SER A 144 -8.61 -13.90 7.90
C SER A 144 -8.73 -15.00 8.97
N ALA A 145 -8.86 -16.25 8.56
CA ALA A 145 -8.89 -17.38 9.50
C ALA A 145 -7.56 -17.51 10.27
N ILE A 146 -6.42 -17.30 9.61
CA ILE A 146 -5.10 -17.31 10.24
C ILE A 146 -4.98 -16.16 11.25
N ILE A 147 -5.45 -14.94 10.90
CA ILE A 147 -5.44 -13.79 11.82
C ILE A 147 -6.28 -14.07 13.06
N VAL A 148 -7.52 -14.58 12.89
CA VAL A 148 -8.42 -14.92 14.02
C VAL A 148 -7.77 -15.96 14.94
N TYR A 149 -7.10 -16.96 14.37
CA TYR A 149 -6.42 -17.95 15.19
C TYR A 149 -5.22 -17.36 15.94
N GLY A 150 -4.48 -16.43 15.33
CA GLY A 150 -3.46 -15.64 16.01
C GLY A 150 -4.03 -14.82 17.19
N ILE A 151 -5.17 -14.17 16.98
CA ILE A 151 -5.89 -13.43 18.03
C ILE A 151 -6.31 -14.38 19.19
N ALA A 152 -6.86 -15.54 18.86
CA ALA A 152 -7.30 -16.51 19.87
C ALA A 152 -6.14 -17.01 20.73
N ILE A 153 -4.98 -17.29 20.14
CA ILE A 153 -3.77 -17.67 20.89
C ILE A 153 -3.31 -16.51 21.76
N SER A 154 -3.23 -15.28 21.21
CA SER A 154 -2.82 -14.10 21.99
C SER A 154 -3.71 -13.88 23.19
N TYR A 155 -5.04 -13.94 23.00
CA TYR A 155 -6.02 -13.84 24.09
C TYR A 155 -5.85 -14.96 25.11
N GLY A 156 -5.64 -16.20 24.65
CA GLY A 156 -5.42 -17.36 25.55
C GLY A 156 -4.17 -17.23 26.42
N LEU A 157 -3.14 -16.53 25.94
CA LEU A 157 -1.89 -16.30 26.65
C LEU A 157 -1.93 -15.10 27.61
N THR A 158 -2.67 -14.06 27.26
CA THR A 158 -2.62 -12.76 27.96
C THR A 158 -3.93 -12.38 28.66
N GLY A 159 -5.03 -13.00 28.27
CA GLY A 159 -6.38 -12.66 28.79
C GLY A 159 -6.95 -11.35 28.21
N SER A 160 -6.27 -10.71 27.26
CA SER A 160 -6.67 -9.43 26.69
C SER A 160 -6.67 -9.44 25.16
N THR A 161 -7.47 -8.54 24.56
CA THR A 161 -7.44 -8.22 23.13
C THR A 161 -6.84 -6.83 22.86
N ASN A 162 -6.60 -6.03 23.89
CA ASN A 162 -5.89 -4.76 23.77
C ASN A 162 -4.43 -5.02 23.37
N ILE A 163 -3.96 -4.37 22.30
CA ILE A 163 -2.62 -4.62 21.73
C ILE A 163 -1.53 -4.30 22.75
N GLY A 164 -1.67 -3.22 23.54
CA GLY A 164 -0.73 -2.84 24.58
C GLY A 164 -0.61 -3.91 25.67
N GLU A 165 -1.74 -4.36 26.20
CA GLU A 165 -1.80 -5.42 27.24
C GLU A 165 -1.28 -6.76 26.71
N VAL A 166 -1.55 -7.08 25.44
CA VAL A 166 -1.01 -8.31 24.80
C VAL A 166 0.52 -8.23 24.73
N ILE A 167 1.09 -7.08 24.38
CA ILE A 167 2.53 -6.88 24.30
C ILE A 167 3.16 -6.97 25.70
N GLU A 168 2.55 -6.34 26.71
CA GLU A 168 2.99 -6.44 28.09
C GLU A 168 2.90 -7.89 28.62
N GLY A 169 1.80 -8.57 28.34
CA GLY A 169 1.63 -9.98 28.68
C GLY A 169 2.68 -10.89 28.04
N TYR A 170 3.09 -10.58 26.80
CA TYR A 170 4.17 -11.32 26.13
C TYR A 170 5.54 -11.08 26.78
N SER A 171 5.81 -9.90 27.33
CA SER A 171 7.08 -9.58 28.00
C SER A 171 7.26 -10.30 29.34
N THR A 172 6.15 -10.68 29.98
CA THR A 172 6.11 -11.35 31.28
C THR A 172 5.75 -12.82 31.21
N LEU A 173 5.70 -13.41 30.00
CA LEU A 173 5.24 -14.77 29.75
C LEU A 173 6.20 -15.82 30.33
N ASP A 174 5.63 -16.89 30.87
CA ASP A 174 6.42 -18.08 31.26
C ASP A 174 7.19 -18.62 30.05
N PRO A 175 8.51 -18.88 30.15
CA PRO A 175 9.32 -19.39 29.04
C PRO A 175 8.76 -20.66 28.38
N SER A 176 8.02 -21.50 29.09
CA SER A 176 7.37 -22.70 28.54
C SER A 176 6.27 -22.39 27.52
N LEU A 177 5.66 -21.21 27.60
CA LEU A 177 4.61 -20.74 26.69
C LEU A 177 5.14 -19.95 25.49
N LEU A 178 6.43 -19.63 25.47
CA LEU A 178 7.08 -18.88 24.38
C LEU A 178 6.78 -19.46 22.97
N PRO A 179 6.79 -20.80 22.74
CA PRO A 179 6.45 -21.34 21.43
C PRO A 179 5.04 -20.97 20.94
N LEU A 180 4.06 -20.82 21.84
CA LEU A 180 2.71 -20.40 21.50
C LEU A 180 2.65 -18.91 21.14
N ALA A 181 3.38 -18.05 21.85
CA ALA A 181 3.51 -16.64 21.52
C ALA A 181 4.15 -16.47 20.14
N LEU A 182 5.22 -17.23 19.85
CA LEU A 182 5.87 -17.24 18.54
C LEU A 182 4.93 -17.70 17.42
N LEU A 183 4.11 -18.72 17.68
CA LEU A 183 3.09 -19.19 16.75
C LEU A 183 2.07 -18.11 16.44
N SER A 184 1.58 -17.38 17.46
CA SER A 184 0.65 -16.27 17.27
C SER A 184 1.25 -15.15 16.41
N VAL A 185 2.48 -14.72 16.70
CA VAL A 185 3.20 -13.71 15.90
C VAL A 185 3.40 -14.22 14.47
N GLY A 186 3.79 -15.48 14.29
CA GLY A 186 3.91 -16.10 12.96
C GLY A 186 2.60 -16.09 12.16
N MET A 187 1.46 -16.28 12.84
CA MET A 187 0.14 -16.19 12.23
C MET A 187 -0.20 -14.76 11.81
N PHE A 188 0.13 -13.76 12.62
CA PHE A 188 -0.04 -12.35 12.20
C PHE A 188 0.84 -12.00 10.99
N ILE A 189 2.11 -12.47 10.96
CA ILE A 189 2.99 -12.29 9.80
C ILE A 189 2.39 -12.92 8.55
N ALA A 190 1.87 -14.14 8.64
CA ALA A 190 1.26 -14.84 7.51
C ALA A 190 -0.04 -14.15 7.05
N GLY A 191 -0.93 -13.81 7.99
CA GLY A 191 -2.20 -13.17 7.70
C GLY A 191 -2.04 -11.77 7.09
N PHE A 192 -1.27 -10.88 7.72
CA PHE A 192 -1.01 -9.55 7.16
C PHE A 192 -0.11 -9.62 5.92
N GLY A 193 0.82 -10.58 5.88
CA GLY A 193 1.70 -10.84 4.74
C GLY A 193 0.93 -11.10 3.44
N PHE A 194 -0.21 -11.77 3.52
CA PHE A 194 -1.13 -11.91 2.39
C PHE A 194 -1.53 -10.54 1.83
N LYS A 195 -2.07 -9.63 2.67
CA LYS A 195 -2.55 -8.31 2.21
C LYS A 195 -1.41 -7.41 1.75
N MET A 196 -0.26 -7.48 2.42
CA MET A 196 0.96 -6.78 2.01
C MET A 196 1.56 -7.35 0.71
N GLY A 197 1.20 -8.59 0.35
CA GLY A 197 1.74 -9.30 -0.81
C GLY A 197 3.20 -9.71 -0.62
N LEU A 198 3.54 -10.18 0.59
CA LEU A 198 4.87 -10.70 0.90
C LEU A 198 5.05 -12.13 0.37
N VAL A 199 6.26 -12.49 0.00
CA VAL A 199 6.62 -13.87 -0.31
C VAL A 199 6.65 -14.66 1.00
N PRO A 200 5.99 -15.85 1.06
CA PRO A 200 5.35 -16.61 0.00
C PRO A 200 3.86 -16.30 -0.26
N PHE A 201 3.23 -15.38 0.46
CA PHE A 201 1.78 -15.13 0.47
C PHE A 201 1.28 -14.25 -0.68
N HIS A 202 2.08 -13.98 -1.71
CA HIS A 202 1.83 -13.00 -2.78
C HIS A 202 1.07 -13.53 -4.00
N GLN A 203 0.83 -14.85 -4.11
CA GLN A 203 0.43 -15.53 -5.35
C GLN A 203 -0.91 -15.04 -5.94
N TRP A 204 -1.83 -14.58 -5.09
CA TRP A 204 -3.14 -14.06 -5.49
C TRP A 204 -3.06 -12.73 -6.26
N LEU A 205 -2.02 -11.94 -6.00
CA LEU A 205 -1.96 -10.52 -6.34
C LEU A 205 -1.88 -10.26 -7.85
N PRO A 206 -1.03 -10.96 -8.64
CA PRO A 206 -0.95 -10.73 -10.09
C PRO A 206 -2.24 -11.03 -10.83
N ASP A 207 -2.91 -12.14 -10.51
CA ASP A 207 -4.16 -12.56 -11.13
C ASP A 207 -5.31 -11.60 -10.79
N THR A 208 -5.37 -11.17 -9.52
CA THR A 208 -6.37 -10.21 -9.06
C THR A 208 -6.21 -8.85 -9.73
N TYR A 209 -4.97 -8.34 -9.86
CA TYR A 209 -4.74 -7.02 -10.45
C TYR A 209 -4.92 -7.01 -11.98
N GLU A 210 -4.74 -8.14 -12.64
CA GLU A 210 -5.01 -8.29 -14.06
C GLU A 210 -6.51 -8.37 -14.35
N GLY A 211 -7.28 -9.15 -13.56
CA GLY A 211 -8.70 -9.40 -13.78
C GLY A 211 -9.64 -8.35 -13.19
N ALA A 212 -9.22 -7.56 -12.18
CA ALA A 212 -10.04 -6.53 -11.58
C ALA A 212 -10.28 -5.34 -12.53
N PRO A 213 -11.41 -4.61 -12.35
CA PRO A 213 -11.58 -3.32 -13.02
C PRO A 213 -10.40 -2.39 -12.72
N SER A 214 -9.78 -1.79 -13.76
CA SER A 214 -8.52 -1.04 -13.61
C SER A 214 -8.55 0.07 -12.54
N PRO A 215 -9.65 0.86 -12.34
CA PRO A 215 -9.67 1.82 -11.23
C PRO A 215 -9.69 1.14 -9.85
N VAL A 216 -10.34 -0.03 -9.71
CA VAL A 216 -10.34 -0.82 -8.48
C VAL A 216 -8.94 -1.32 -8.14
N THR A 217 -8.16 -1.68 -9.17
CA THR A 217 -6.78 -2.10 -8.97
C THR A 217 -5.92 -1.00 -8.33
N ALA A 218 -6.20 0.28 -8.59
CA ALA A 218 -5.53 1.39 -7.90
C ALA A 218 -5.82 1.36 -6.39
N LEU A 219 -7.07 1.14 -5.97
CA LEU A 219 -7.45 1.01 -4.56
C LEU A 219 -6.72 -0.18 -3.89
N LEU A 220 -6.72 -1.35 -4.56
CA LEU A 220 -6.06 -2.54 -4.05
C LEU A 220 -4.55 -2.37 -3.91
N ALA A 221 -3.89 -1.85 -4.96
CA ALA A 221 -2.44 -1.74 -4.99
C ALA A 221 -1.88 -0.66 -4.07
N ALA A 222 -2.62 0.43 -3.92
CA ALA A 222 -2.11 1.65 -3.32
C ALA A 222 -2.74 1.99 -1.96
N ALA A 223 -3.94 1.48 -1.60
CA ALA A 223 -4.58 1.73 -0.32
C ALA A 223 -4.67 0.48 0.56
N THR A 224 -5.30 -0.62 0.12
CA THR A 224 -5.51 -1.80 0.99
C THR A 224 -4.21 -2.40 1.50
N LYS A 225 -3.13 -2.36 0.69
CA LYS A 225 -1.79 -2.79 1.15
C LYS A 225 -1.26 -1.94 2.30
N LYS A 226 -1.61 -0.65 2.34
CA LYS A 226 -1.17 0.26 3.41
C LYS A 226 -1.85 -0.07 4.73
N ALA A 227 -3.14 -0.42 4.71
CA ALA A 227 -3.82 -0.95 5.88
C ALA A 227 -3.14 -2.21 6.42
N GLY A 228 -2.68 -3.12 5.53
CA GLY A 228 -1.87 -4.27 5.93
C GLY A 228 -0.57 -3.89 6.62
N PHE A 229 0.14 -2.88 6.13
CA PHE A 229 1.35 -2.37 6.79
C PHE A 229 1.04 -1.66 8.11
N ALA A 230 -0.06 -0.90 8.21
CA ALA A 230 -0.48 -0.28 9.46
C ALA A 230 -0.71 -1.32 10.56
N ALA A 231 -1.48 -2.37 10.27
CA ALA A 231 -1.71 -3.48 11.19
C ALA A 231 -0.39 -4.20 11.57
N ALA A 232 0.46 -4.48 10.57
CA ALA A 232 1.72 -5.16 10.80
C ALA A 232 2.69 -4.35 11.67
N ILE A 233 2.78 -3.04 11.46
CA ILE A 233 3.65 -2.18 12.28
C ILE A 233 3.16 -2.16 13.74
N ARG A 234 1.85 -1.95 13.97
CA ARG A 234 1.30 -1.93 15.32
C ARG A 234 1.52 -3.27 16.07
N ILE A 235 1.34 -4.41 15.42
CA ILE A 235 1.36 -5.71 16.09
C ILE A 235 2.73 -6.36 16.02
N ILE A 236 3.32 -6.47 14.80
CA ILE A 236 4.51 -7.28 14.59
C ILE A 236 5.75 -6.54 15.10
N VAL A 237 5.96 -5.29 14.67
CA VAL A 237 7.18 -4.55 15.05
C VAL A 237 7.24 -4.37 16.56
N LEU A 238 6.12 -4.00 17.18
CA LEU A 238 6.05 -3.77 18.62
C LEU A 238 5.99 -5.06 19.43
N GLY A 239 5.16 -6.03 19.01
CA GLY A 239 5.05 -7.31 19.70
C GLY A 239 6.34 -8.13 19.65
N MET A 240 7.08 -8.10 18.54
CA MET A 240 8.39 -8.77 18.44
C MET A 240 9.42 -8.18 19.40
N MET A 241 9.38 -6.86 19.62
CA MET A 241 10.28 -6.21 20.57
C MET A 241 10.02 -6.66 22.00
N ALA A 242 8.76 -6.93 22.36
CA ALA A 242 8.40 -7.44 23.69
C ALA A 242 8.93 -8.84 23.99
N LEU A 243 9.09 -9.68 22.96
CA LEU A 243 9.56 -11.06 23.11
C LEU A 243 11.08 -11.18 23.22
N ASN A 244 11.86 -10.08 23.18
CA ASN A 244 13.33 -10.06 23.19
C ASN A 244 13.97 -11.05 22.18
N LEU A 245 13.30 -11.29 21.06
CA LEU A 245 13.74 -12.20 20.00
C LEU A 245 14.24 -11.42 18.80
N ASP A 246 15.35 -11.88 18.24
CA ASP A 246 15.87 -11.28 17.01
C ASP A 246 15.12 -11.78 15.76
N TRP A 247 14.02 -11.13 15.47
CA TRP A 247 13.25 -11.34 14.24
C TRP A 247 13.79 -10.59 13.04
N THR A 248 14.75 -9.71 13.26
CA THR A 248 15.25 -8.77 12.26
C THR A 248 15.80 -9.52 11.06
N LEU A 249 16.59 -10.59 11.27
CA LEU A 249 17.11 -11.42 10.19
C LEU A 249 16.01 -12.11 9.38
N ALA A 250 14.96 -12.63 10.05
CA ALA A 250 13.83 -13.28 9.36
C ALA A 250 13.09 -12.28 8.46
N LEU A 251 12.80 -11.08 8.96
CA LEU A 251 12.21 -10.01 8.15
C LEU A 251 13.13 -9.57 7.02
N GLY A 252 14.45 -9.50 7.26
CA GLY A 252 15.44 -9.20 6.25
C GLY A 252 15.45 -10.23 5.11
N ILE A 253 15.38 -11.53 5.43
CA ILE A 253 15.29 -12.61 4.45
C ILE A 253 14.00 -12.49 3.63
N ILE A 254 12.84 -12.28 4.30
CA ILE A 254 11.53 -12.08 3.63
C ILE A 254 11.60 -10.85 2.71
N ALA A 255 12.26 -9.76 3.15
CA ALA A 255 12.44 -8.56 2.34
C ALA A 255 13.22 -8.86 1.04
N VAL A 256 14.37 -9.54 1.13
CA VAL A 256 15.18 -9.90 -0.04
C VAL A 256 14.42 -10.83 -0.98
N MET A 257 13.76 -11.86 -0.45
CA MET A 257 12.94 -12.77 -1.25
C MET A 257 11.81 -12.03 -1.98
N THR A 258 11.12 -11.15 -1.27
CA THR A 258 9.96 -10.39 -1.79
C THR A 258 10.41 -9.40 -2.88
N MET A 259 11.52 -8.68 -2.68
CA MET A 259 12.08 -7.79 -3.70
C MET A 259 12.51 -8.56 -4.94
N THR A 260 13.26 -9.63 -4.75
CA THR A 260 13.90 -10.37 -5.85
C THR A 260 12.85 -11.11 -6.69
N ILE A 261 11.97 -11.88 -6.07
CA ILE A 261 10.90 -12.59 -6.77
C ILE A 261 9.97 -11.60 -7.48
N GLY A 262 9.59 -10.51 -6.81
CA GLY A 262 8.78 -9.46 -7.40
C GLY A 262 9.40 -8.85 -8.65
N ASN A 263 10.67 -8.43 -8.60
CA ASN A 263 11.34 -7.80 -9.73
C ASN A 263 11.63 -8.77 -10.89
N VAL A 264 12.11 -9.98 -10.58
CA VAL A 264 12.38 -11.00 -11.61
C VAL A 264 11.09 -11.39 -12.33
N ALA A 265 9.99 -11.60 -11.59
CA ALA A 265 8.72 -11.92 -12.20
C ALA A 265 8.14 -10.73 -13.00
N ALA A 266 8.35 -9.47 -12.56
CA ALA A 266 7.88 -8.28 -13.27
C ALA A 266 8.49 -8.14 -14.68
N ILE A 267 9.79 -8.42 -14.82
CA ILE A 267 10.51 -8.35 -16.12
C ILE A 267 9.88 -9.30 -17.15
N MET A 268 9.37 -10.44 -16.73
CA MET A 268 8.81 -11.48 -17.59
C MET A 268 7.38 -11.18 -18.07
N GLN A 269 6.74 -10.13 -17.54
CA GLN A 269 5.33 -9.87 -17.83
C GLN A 269 5.14 -9.08 -19.14
N LYS A 270 4.08 -9.45 -19.88
CA LYS A 270 3.62 -8.75 -21.09
C LYS A 270 2.37 -7.89 -20.83
N ASN A 271 1.60 -8.21 -19.80
CA ASN A 271 0.45 -7.41 -19.35
C ASN A 271 0.91 -6.32 -18.39
N LEU A 272 0.49 -5.07 -18.64
CA LEU A 272 0.92 -3.91 -17.87
C LEU A 272 0.44 -3.96 -16.42
N SER A 273 -0.83 -4.35 -16.17
CA SER A 273 -1.39 -4.48 -14.82
C SER A 273 -0.67 -5.57 -14.03
N ARG A 274 -0.40 -6.72 -14.67
CA ARG A 274 0.30 -7.85 -14.06
C ARG A 274 1.76 -7.51 -13.74
N MET A 275 2.44 -6.78 -14.63
CA MET A 275 3.79 -6.28 -14.36
C MET A 275 3.81 -5.33 -13.15
N LEU A 276 2.88 -4.38 -13.08
CA LEU A 276 2.77 -3.48 -11.93
C LEU A 276 2.35 -4.21 -10.65
N ALA A 277 1.64 -5.33 -10.75
CA ALA A 277 1.34 -6.20 -9.62
C ALA A 277 2.62 -6.78 -9.00
N TYR A 278 3.48 -7.39 -9.82
CA TYR A 278 4.79 -7.89 -9.35
C TYR A 278 5.71 -6.78 -8.85
N SER A 279 5.71 -5.64 -9.53
CA SER A 279 6.37 -4.44 -9.02
C SER A 279 5.84 -4.01 -7.64
N SER A 280 4.54 -4.17 -7.38
CA SER A 280 3.97 -3.86 -6.06
C SER A 280 4.38 -4.87 -4.98
N ILE A 281 4.67 -6.11 -5.35
CA ILE A 281 5.29 -7.13 -4.49
C ILE A 281 6.72 -6.68 -4.15
N ALA A 282 7.54 -6.33 -5.14
CA ALA A 282 8.90 -5.85 -4.91
C ALA A 282 8.94 -4.65 -3.96
N HIS A 283 8.01 -3.68 -4.13
CA HIS A 283 7.93 -2.52 -3.24
C HIS A 283 7.53 -2.87 -1.79
N ALA A 284 6.76 -3.92 -1.56
CA ALA A 284 6.52 -4.42 -0.21
C ALA A 284 7.83 -4.90 0.44
N GLY A 285 8.70 -5.57 -0.33
CA GLY A 285 10.03 -5.95 0.13
C GLY A 285 10.92 -4.76 0.49
N TYR A 286 10.88 -3.66 -0.29
CA TYR A 286 11.64 -2.44 0.09
C TYR A 286 11.14 -1.85 1.41
N ILE A 287 9.83 -1.79 1.66
CA ILE A 287 9.28 -1.32 2.94
C ILE A 287 9.79 -2.20 4.10
N LEU A 288 9.87 -3.51 3.90
CA LEU A 288 10.38 -4.43 4.92
C LEU A 288 11.87 -4.21 5.26
N ILE A 289 12.69 -3.61 4.38
CA ILE A 289 14.07 -3.26 4.71
C ILE A 289 14.10 -2.41 5.97
N GLY A 290 13.34 -1.29 5.96
CA GLY A 290 13.32 -0.39 7.09
C GLY A 290 12.68 -1.02 8.34
N LEU A 291 11.61 -1.82 8.17
CA LEU A 291 10.97 -2.50 9.31
C LEU A 291 11.90 -3.55 9.94
N ALA A 292 12.72 -4.25 9.15
CA ALA A 292 13.66 -5.24 9.65
C ALA A 292 14.78 -4.62 10.51
N VAL A 293 15.16 -3.37 10.25
CA VAL A 293 16.21 -2.69 10.99
C VAL A 293 15.69 -1.62 11.96
N ALA A 294 14.37 -1.45 12.05
CA ALA A 294 13.74 -0.43 12.89
C ALA A 294 14.18 -0.44 14.36
N PRO A 295 14.44 -1.61 15.01
CA PRO A 295 14.95 -1.62 16.38
C PRO A 295 16.34 -0.99 16.57
N TYR A 296 17.12 -0.91 15.50
CA TYR A 296 18.52 -0.48 15.52
C TYR A 296 18.79 0.81 14.73
N SER A 297 17.78 1.33 14.02
CA SER A 297 17.90 2.58 13.26
C SER A 297 16.55 3.29 13.20
N SER A 298 16.47 4.50 13.75
CA SER A 298 15.28 5.35 13.67
C SER A 298 14.89 5.68 12.21
N LEU A 299 15.88 5.76 11.31
CA LEU A 299 15.65 5.93 9.88
C LEU A 299 14.88 4.76 9.26
N GLY A 300 14.92 3.56 9.87
CA GLY A 300 14.26 2.38 9.36
C GLY A 300 12.73 2.53 9.31
N LEU A 301 12.13 2.88 10.44
CA LEU A 301 10.69 3.09 10.52
C LEU A 301 10.26 4.33 9.72
N GLN A 302 11.00 5.44 9.84
CA GLN A 302 10.74 6.66 9.06
C GLN A 302 10.83 6.41 7.55
N GLY A 303 11.85 5.71 7.09
CA GLY A 303 12.03 5.32 5.68
C GLY A 303 10.90 4.43 5.18
N SER A 304 10.43 3.49 6.02
CA SER A 304 9.28 2.64 5.71
C SER A 304 7.99 3.43 5.57
N LEU A 305 7.68 4.34 6.49
CA LEU A 305 6.51 5.22 6.42
C LEU A 305 6.59 6.14 5.19
N TYR A 306 7.75 6.77 4.96
CA TYR A 306 7.96 7.60 3.77
C TYR A 306 7.71 6.81 2.47
N GLN A 307 8.23 5.58 2.39
CA GLN A 307 8.00 4.71 1.24
C GLN A 307 6.53 4.28 1.12
N ILE A 308 5.85 4.01 2.23
CA ILE A 308 4.43 3.65 2.26
C ILE A 308 3.59 4.78 1.64
N PHE A 309 3.83 6.02 2.06
CA PHE A 309 3.10 7.18 1.56
C PHE A 309 3.38 7.45 0.07
N ASN A 310 4.65 7.51 -0.31
CA ASN A 310 5.04 7.69 -1.71
C ASN A 310 4.49 6.59 -2.61
N HIS A 311 4.58 5.34 -2.17
CA HIS A 311 4.07 4.22 -2.94
C HIS A 311 2.55 4.30 -3.13
N ALA A 312 1.80 4.85 -2.17
CA ALA A 312 0.36 5.09 -2.32
C ALA A 312 0.09 6.02 -3.52
N VAL A 313 0.79 7.14 -3.62
CA VAL A 313 0.64 8.08 -4.73
C VAL A 313 1.17 7.51 -6.04
N MET A 314 2.41 7.01 -6.05
CA MET A 314 3.06 6.46 -7.26
C MET A 314 2.25 5.33 -7.89
N LYS A 315 1.82 4.38 -7.06
CA LYS A 315 1.11 3.18 -7.53
C LYS A 315 -0.34 3.49 -7.89
N GLY A 316 -1.00 4.33 -7.08
CA GLY A 316 -2.34 4.84 -7.36
C GLY A 316 -2.39 5.53 -8.72
N ALA A 317 -1.48 6.48 -8.97
CA ALA A 317 -1.36 7.17 -10.24
C ALA A 317 -1.09 6.22 -11.43
N ALA A 318 -0.15 5.29 -11.28
CA ALA A 318 0.17 4.35 -12.35
C ALA A 318 -1.04 3.47 -12.74
N PHE A 319 -1.83 2.99 -11.77
CA PHE A 319 -3.03 2.21 -12.09
C PHE A 319 -4.18 3.07 -12.62
N ILE A 320 -4.31 4.33 -12.19
CA ILE A 320 -5.28 5.26 -12.80
C ILE A 320 -4.88 5.61 -14.24
N ALA A 321 -3.58 5.73 -14.54
CA ALA A 321 -3.11 5.86 -15.93
C ALA A 321 -3.50 4.64 -16.76
N ILE A 322 -3.34 3.40 -16.24
CA ILE A 322 -3.83 2.18 -16.90
C ILE A 322 -5.34 2.27 -17.14
N ALA A 323 -6.11 2.72 -16.15
CA ALA A 323 -7.55 2.87 -16.31
C ALA A 323 -7.90 3.83 -17.46
N GLY A 324 -7.18 4.93 -17.60
CA GLY A 324 -7.30 5.86 -18.73
C GLY A 324 -6.95 5.22 -20.07
N ILE A 325 -5.84 4.48 -20.14
CA ILE A 325 -5.37 3.78 -21.34
C ILE A 325 -6.40 2.71 -21.76
N VAL A 326 -6.84 1.86 -20.83
CA VAL A 326 -7.80 0.80 -21.11
C VAL A 326 -9.17 1.36 -21.53
N THR A 327 -9.65 2.40 -20.86
CA THR A 327 -10.96 3.01 -21.16
C THR A 327 -10.97 3.69 -22.53
N THR A 328 -9.84 4.27 -22.95
CA THR A 328 -9.74 5.07 -24.20
C THR A 328 -9.27 4.22 -25.38
N LEU A 329 -8.32 3.31 -25.18
CA LEU A 329 -7.62 2.59 -26.25
C LEU A 329 -7.86 1.08 -26.20
N ALA A 330 -8.47 0.53 -25.14
CA ALA A 330 -8.64 -0.91 -24.88
C ALA A 330 -7.30 -1.69 -24.90
N VAL A 331 -6.20 -1.05 -24.48
CA VAL A 331 -4.85 -1.62 -24.47
C VAL A 331 -4.45 -2.06 -23.06
N THR A 332 -4.04 -3.31 -22.91
CA THR A 332 -3.52 -3.91 -21.68
C THR A 332 -2.10 -4.46 -21.84
N HIS A 333 -1.68 -4.78 -23.05
CA HIS A 333 -0.37 -5.33 -23.37
C HIS A 333 0.68 -4.24 -23.57
N ILE A 334 1.87 -4.44 -23.00
CA ILE A 334 3.00 -3.49 -23.04
C ILE A 334 3.45 -3.21 -24.49
N ASP A 335 3.43 -4.23 -25.37
CA ASP A 335 3.83 -4.05 -26.78
C ASP A 335 2.89 -3.13 -27.57
N LYS A 336 1.65 -2.96 -27.11
CA LYS A 336 0.66 -2.08 -27.72
C LYS A 336 0.70 -0.62 -27.20
N LEU A 337 1.63 -0.31 -26.29
CA LEU A 337 1.82 1.04 -25.76
C LEU A 337 2.66 1.96 -26.67
N LYS A 338 3.12 1.45 -27.83
CA LYS A 338 3.93 2.21 -28.78
C LYS A 338 3.25 3.52 -29.16
N GLY A 339 4.01 4.63 -29.12
CA GLY A 339 3.53 5.96 -29.46
C GLY A 339 2.51 6.58 -28.50
N LEU A 340 2.31 5.99 -27.30
CA LEU A 340 1.34 6.50 -26.31
C LEU A 340 1.64 7.95 -25.91
N GLY A 341 2.91 8.33 -25.80
CA GLY A 341 3.33 9.71 -25.49
C GLY A 341 2.78 10.77 -26.43
N ARG A 342 2.48 10.40 -27.69
CA ARG A 342 1.85 11.31 -28.67
C ARG A 342 0.32 11.21 -28.65
N ARG A 343 -0.21 10.00 -28.40
CA ARG A 343 -1.66 9.75 -28.39
C ARG A 343 -2.34 10.30 -27.13
N MET A 344 -1.76 10.09 -25.95
CA MET A 344 -2.27 10.50 -24.64
C MET A 344 -1.13 11.15 -23.82
N PRO A 345 -0.70 12.37 -24.16
CA PRO A 345 0.55 12.94 -23.63
C PRO A 345 0.55 13.15 -22.12
N ILE A 346 -0.56 13.57 -21.50
CA ILE A 346 -0.61 13.82 -20.05
C ILE A 346 -0.65 12.51 -19.29
N THR A 347 -1.46 11.55 -19.74
CA THR A 347 -1.53 10.22 -19.14
C THR A 347 -0.19 9.50 -19.25
N ALA A 348 0.47 9.59 -20.40
CA ALA A 348 1.78 8.98 -20.62
C ALA A 348 2.86 9.63 -19.74
N LEU A 349 2.87 10.96 -19.60
CA LEU A 349 3.81 11.67 -18.75
C LEU A 349 3.61 11.30 -17.27
N GLY A 350 2.36 11.30 -16.79
CA GLY A 350 2.03 10.89 -15.42
C GLY A 350 2.44 9.43 -15.13
N MET A 351 2.23 8.53 -16.10
CA MET A 351 2.70 7.14 -15.99
C MET A 351 4.23 7.08 -15.86
N VAL A 352 4.97 7.76 -16.74
CA VAL A 352 6.45 7.72 -16.73
C VAL A 352 7.02 8.31 -15.44
N ILE A 353 6.49 9.45 -14.99
CA ILE A 353 6.92 10.05 -13.72
C ILE A 353 6.64 9.10 -12.56
N SER A 354 5.47 8.44 -12.54
CA SER A 354 5.16 7.43 -11.53
C SER A 354 6.10 6.23 -11.57
N LEU A 355 6.45 5.72 -12.76
CA LEU A 355 7.37 4.60 -12.95
C LEU A 355 8.80 4.96 -12.53
N PHE A 356 9.30 6.15 -12.87
CA PHE A 356 10.62 6.60 -12.46
C PHE A 356 10.70 6.94 -10.98
N ALA A 357 9.61 7.46 -10.39
CA ALA A 357 9.52 7.61 -8.94
C ALA A 357 9.56 6.25 -8.23
N LEU A 358 8.86 5.23 -8.74
CA LEU A 358 8.96 3.84 -8.26
C LEU A 358 10.38 3.28 -8.41
N ALA A 359 11.09 3.60 -9.49
CA ALA A 359 12.51 3.24 -9.64
C ALA A 359 13.41 3.93 -8.62
N GLY A 360 13.02 5.09 -8.10
CA GLY A 360 13.82 5.91 -7.20
C GLY A 360 14.79 6.83 -7.93
N VAL A 361 14.40 7.35 -9.10
CA VAL A 361 15.24 8.26 -9.91
C VAL A 361 15.12 9.69 -9.37
N PRO A 362 16.24 10.40 -9.07
CA PRO A 362 16.22 11.82 -8.75
C PRO A 362 15.74 12.65 -9.96
N PRO A 363 15.05 13.78 -9.79
CA PRO A 363 14.62 14.42 -8.54
C PRO A 363 13.18 14.07 -8.13
N LEU A 364 12.80 12.81 -8.14
CA LEU A 364 11.45 12.36 -7.79
C LEU A 364 11.38 11.89 -6.32
N SER A 365 10.21 12.00 -5.70
CA SER A 365 10.02 11.71 -4.27
C SER A 365 10.41 10.29 -3.85
N GLY A 366 10.29 9.30 -4.74
CA GLY A 366 10.70 7.92 -4.51
C GLY A 366 12.21 7.72 -4.29
N PHE A 367 13.03 8.67 -4.71
CA PHE A 367 14.48 8.66 -4.42
C PHE A 367 14.75 8.76 -2.91
N TRP A 368 14.11 9.72 -2.24
CA TRP A 368 14.30 9.95 -0.81
C TRP A 368 13.92 8.75 0.03
N SER A 369 12.80 8.10 -0.27
CA SER A 369 12.37 6.91 0.45
C SER A 369 13.38 5.77 0.34
N LYS A 370 13.93 5.52 -0.85
CA LYS A 370 14.95 4.47 -1.04
C LYS A 370 16.27 4.84 -0.38
N LEU A 371 16.66 6.12 -0.42
CA LEU A 371 17.85 6.60 0.28
C LEU A 371 17.75 6.35 1.78
N MET A 372 16.59 6.66 2.39
CA MET A 372 16.35 6.39 3.82
C MET A 372 16.36 4.90 4.14
N LEU A 373 15.68 4.06 3.33
CA LEU A 373 15.62 2.62 3.54
C LEU A 373 16.99 1.95 3.43
N PHE A 374 17.78 2.30 2.42
CA PHE A 374 19.12 1.71 2.26
C PHE A 374 20.09 2.30 3.29
N GLY A 375 19.96 3.60 3.60
CA GLY A 375 20.73 4.26 4.66
C GLY A 375 20.47 3.64 6.03
N SER A 376 19.22 3.32 6.36
CA SER A 376 18.88 2.67 7.63
C SER A 376 19.51 1.30 7.81
N ALA A 377 19.61 0.52 6.72
CA ALA A 377 20.30 -0.77 6.76
C ALA A 377 21.82 -0.63 6.95
N LEU A 378 22.41 0.45 6.42
CA LEU A 378 23.82 0.77 6.69
C LEU A 378 24.04 1.30 8.10
N ASP A 379 23.13 2.14 8.61
CA ASP A 379 23.14 2.67 9.96
C ASP A 379 23.08 1.55 11.02
N ALA A 380 22.25 0.54 10.79
CA ALA A 380 22.14 -0.63 11.66
C ALA A 380 23.35 -1.60 11.58
N SER A 381 24.35 -1.34 10.76
CA SER A 381 25.47 -2.25 10.51
C SER A 381 26.34 -2.54 11.74
N THR A 382 26.40 -1.62 12.69
CA THR A 382 27.15 -1.79 13.94
C THR A 382 26.53 -2.83 14.87
N ALA A 383 25.20 -3.00 14.81
CA ALA A 383 24.47 -3.98 15.61
C ALA A 383 24.17 -5.25 14.82
N LEU A 384 23.91 -5.12 13.52
CA LEU A 384 23.46 -6.20 12.64
C LEU A 384 24.49 -6.45 11.50
N TRP A 385 25.36 -7.43 11.64
CA TRP A 385 26.41 -7.74 10.66
C TRP A 385 25.87 -8.02 9.25
N TRP A 386 24.63 -8.46 9.10
CA TRP A 386 23.98 -8.78 7.82
C TRP A 386 23.27 -7.59 7.18
N ALA A 387 23.00 -6.51 7.91
CA ALA A 387 22.23 -5.37 7.42
C ALA A 387 22.84 -4.69 6.17
N PRO A 388 24.17 -4.55 6.00
CA PRO A 388 24.75 -4.02 4.76
C PRO A 388 24.41 -4.85 3.52
N TRP A 389 24.28 -6.17 3.65
CA TRP A 389 23.86 -7.02 2.54
C TRP A 389 22.42 -6.79 2.13
N LEU A 390 21.56 -6.39 3.07
CA LEU A 390 20.20 -6.00 2.79
C LEU A 390 20.14 -4.70 1.97
N ALA A 391 20.98 -3.71 2.28
CA ALA A 391 21.13 -2.49 1.49
C ALA A 391 21.61 -2.81 0.06
N ILE A 392 22.63 -3.66 -0.10
CA ILE A 392 23.14 -4.09 -1.40
C ILE A 392 22.05 -4.79 -2.21
N ALA A 393 21.31 -5.72 -1.61
CA ALA A 393 20.18 -6.38 -2.26
C ALA A 393 19.11 -5.38 -2.70
N GLY A 394 18.81 -4.38 -1.86
CA GLY A 394 17.88 -3.30 -2.18
C GLY A 394 18.32 -2.48 -3.40
N VAL A 395 19.59 -2.07 -3.46
CA VAL A 395 20.15 -1.32 -4.60
C VAL A 395 20.09 -2.14 -5.89
N LEU A 396 20.53 -3.40 -5.86
CA LEU A 396 20.51 -4.29 -7.03
C LEU A 396 19.06 -4.51 -7.54
N ASN A 397 18.12 -4.74 -6.65
CA ASN A 397 16.71 -4.87 -6.98
C ASN A 397 16.12 -3.56 -7.54
N SER A 398 16.57 -2.41 -7.03
CA SER A 398 16.18 -1.10 -7.57
C SER A 398 16.67 -0.91 -9.01
N ALA A 399 17.90 -1.33 -9.33
CA ALA A 399 18.42 -1.31 -10.69
C ALA A 399 17.63 -2.23 -11.62
N LEU A 400 17.23 -3.43 -11.17
CA LEU A 400 16.34 -4.32 -11.93
C LEU A 400 14.99 -3.65 -12.23
N SER A 401 14.42 -2.93 -11.25
CA SER A 401 13.14 -2.23 -11.45
C SER A 401 13.26 -1.11 -12.50
N LEU A 402 14.36 -0.39 -12.50
CA LEU A 402 14.62 0.66 -13.50
C LEU A 402 14.66 0.09 -14.93
N ALA A 403 15.18 -1.12 -15.12
CA ALA A 403 15.28 -1.76 -16.44
C ALA A 403 13.89 -1.95 -17.08
N TYR A 404 12.92 -2.54 -16.37
CA TYR A 404 11.60 -2.77 -16.96
C TYR A 404 10.73 -1.50 -17.02
N TYR A 405 10.89 -0.54 -16.10
CA TYR A 405 10.22 0.75 -16.21
C TYR A 405 10.79 1.58 -17.40
N GLY A 406 12.11 1.56 -17.58
CA GLY A 406 12.75 2.18 -18.72
C GLY A 406 12.32 1.55 -20.05
N TRP A 407 12.18 0.21 -20.09
CA TRP A 407 11.65 -0.48 -21.27
C TRP A 407 10.24 -0.05 -21.66
N ILE A 408 9.33 0.09 -20.68
CA ILE A 408 7.97 0.60 -20.93
C ILE A 408 8.01 2.03 -21.43
N THR A 409 8.80 2.89 -20.79
CA THR A 409 8.97 4.30 -21.18
C THR A 409 9.49 4.41 -22.61
N ARG A 410 10.48 3.58 -22.97
CA ARG A 410 11.01 3.50 -24.34
C ARG A 410 9.89 3.15 -25.33
N LYS A 411 9.06 2.16 -25.05
CA LYS A 411 7.92 1.80 -25.92
C LYS A 411 6.94 2.95 -26.07
N MET A 412 6.62 3.65 -25.00
CA MET A 412 5.64 4.72 -25.01
C MET A 412 6.08 5.94 -25.81
N TYR A 413 7.38 6.27 -25.80
CA TYR A 413 7.89 7.53 -26.35
C TYR A 413 8.76 7.39 -27.59
N PHE A 414 9.50 6.28 -27.74
CA PHE A 414 10.53 6.12 -28.76
C PHE A 414 10.20 5.04 -29.81
N GLU A 415 9.13 4.30 -29.63
CA GLU A 415 8.68 3.30 -30.59
C GLU A 415 7.29 3.65 -31.13
N GLY A 416 7.01 3.21 -32.38
CA GLY A 416 5.72 3.37 -33.06
C GLY A 416 5.67 4.56 -34.02
N GLU A 417 4.70 4.48 -34.94
CA GLU A 417 4.42 5.52 -35.93
C GLU A 417 3.64 6.69 -35.32
N THR A 418 3.56 7.81 -36.08
CA THR A 418 2.85 9.02 -35.61
C THR A 418 1.34 8.80 -35.71
N GLU A 419 0.73 8.27 -34.65
CA GLU A 419 -0.73 8.14 -34.54
C GLU A 419 -1.38 9.46 -34.07
N LYS A 420 -2.65 9.65 -34.48
CA LYS A 420 -3.42 10.84 -34.09
C LYS A 420 -3.65 10.87 -32.58
N ARG A 421 -3.54 12.08 -32.01
CA ARG A 421 -3.89 12.37 -30.63
C ARG A 421 -5.35 12.03 -30.36
N VAL A 422 -5.61 11.36 -29.23
CA VAL A 422 -6.96 11.06 -28.75
C VAL A 422 -7.32 11.97 -27.57
N SER A 423 -8.61 12.18 -27.35
CA SER A 423 -9.08 12.97 -26.20
C SER A 423 -8.88 12.17 -24.92
N GLU A 424 -8.05 12.68 -24.02
CA GLU A 424 -7.82 12.08 -22.72
C GLU A 424 -9.00 12.37 -21.76
N PRO A 425 -9.47 11.38 -20.96
CA PRO A 425 -10.53 11.63 -19.99
C PRO A 425 -10.08 12.67 -18.95
N LYS A 426 -10.83 13.75 -18.78
CA LYS A 426 -10.49 14.86 -17.88
C LYS A 426 -10.25 14.41 -16.44
N SER A 427 -10.98 13.42 -15.96
CA SER A 427 -10.81 12.85 -14.62
C SER A 427 -9.46 12.15 -14.44
N ILE A 428 -9.00 11.42 -15.47
CA ILE A 428 -7.67 10.81 -15.48
C ILE A 428 -6.58 11.87 -15.49
N VAL A 429 -6.73 12.87 -16.38
CA VAL A 429 -5.79 14.01 -16.50
C VAL A 429 -5.64 14.74 -15.15
N ALA A 430 -6.73 14.97 -14.42
CA ALA A 430 -6.66 15.62 -13.11
C ALA A 430 -5.82 14.82 -12.10
N VAL A 431 -6.00 13.50 -12.03
CA VAL A 431 -5.19 12.63 -11.17
C VAL A 431 -3.73 12.64 -11.61
N MET A 432 -3.46 12.61 -12.91
CA MET A 432 -2.08 12.65 -13.42
C MET A 432 -1.39 13.95 -13.06
N ILE A 433 -2.04 15.11 -13.26
CA ILE A 433 -1.48 16.41 -12.91
C ILE A 433 -1.17 16.50 -11.42
N PHE A 434 -2.11 16.11 -10.56
CA PHE A 434 -1.87 16.06 -9.12
C PHE A 434 -0.66 15.20 -8.77
N SER A 435 -0.59 13.99 -9.35
CA SER A 435 0.50 13.06 -9.07
C SER A 435 1.86 13.57 -9.56
N ILE A 436 1.90 14.23 -10.72
CA ILE A 436 3.13 14.87 -11.25
C ILE A 436 3.61 15.95 -10.27
N ILE A 437 2.70 16.85 -9.87
CA ILE A 437 3.02 17.95 -8.94
C ILE A 437 3.53 17.37 -7.61
N PHE A 438 2.86 16.35 -7.07
CA PHE A 438 3.25 15.70 -5.84
C PHE A 438 4.64 15.05 -5.94
N LEU A 439 4.84 14.19 -6.95
CA LEU A 439 6.06 13.38 -7.07
C LEU A 439 7.29 14.23 -7.40
N VAL A 440 7.13 15.28 -8.20
CA VAL A 440 8.21 16.22 -8.50
C VAL A 440 8.41 17.20 -7.34
N GLY A 441 7.33 17.76 -6.79
CA GLY A 441 7.39 18.72 -5.69
C GLY A 441 8.11 18.17 -4.46
N PHE A 442 7.67 17.00 -3.94
CA PHE A 442 8.35 16.34 -2.83
C PHE A 442 9.65 15.64 -3.21
N GLY A 443 9.93 15.51 -4.50
CA GLY A 443 11.24 15.09 -4.99
C GLY A 443 12.28 16.20 -4.88
N VAL A 444 11.90 17.43 -5.23
CA VAL A 444 12.75 18.62 -5.15
C VAL A 444 12.81 19.19 -3.72
N TYR A 445 11.68 19.20 -3.02
CA TYR A 445 11.57 19.71 -1.64
C TYR A 445 10.90 18.68 -0.71
N PRO A 446 11.67 17.72 -0.17
CA PRO A 446 11.15 16.62 0.64
C PRO A 446 10.76 17.00 2.07
N GLU A 447 11.26 18.12 2.58
CA GLU A 447 11.17 18.56 3.99
C GLU A 447 9.76 18.47 4.59
N PRO A 448 8.67 18.95 3.92
CA PRO A 448 7.34 18.88 4.52
C PRO A 448 6.86 17.44 4.70
N LEU A 449 7.18 16.55 3.74
CA LEU A 449 6.81 15.14 3.86
C LEU A 449 7.68 14.40 4.88
N LEU A 450 8.96 14.78 5.01
CA LEU A 450 9.84 14.25 6.07
C LEU A 450 9.30 14.60 7.46
N LYS A 451 8.94 15.86 7.72
CA LYS A 451 8.34 16.28 8.99
C LYS A 451 7.03 15.57 9.28
N PHE A 452 6.19 15.39 8.26
CA PHE A 452 4.93 14.64 8.40
C PHE A 452 5.17 13.17 8.78
N VAL A 453 6.17 12.52 8.19
CA VAL A 453 6.59 11.16 8.52
C VAL A 453 7.19 11.10 9.93
N GLU A 454 8.05 12.05 10.29
CA GLU A 454 8.68 12.11 11.60
C GLU A 454 7.62 12.24 12.72
N PHE A 455 6.65 13.13 12.55
CA PHE A 455 5.55 13.31 13.49
C PHE A 455 4.67 12.05 13.62
N ALA A 456 4.44 11.34 12.50
CA ALA A 456 3.68 10.10 12.48
C ALA A 456 4.47 8.87 12.97
N THR A 457 5.80 9.00 13.11
CA THR A 457 6.63 7.90 13.57
C THR A 457 6.41 7.70 15.06
N PRO A 458 5.93 6.53 15.50
CA PRO A 458 5.80 6.24 16.91
C PRO A 458 7.14 6.46 17.61
N VAL A 459 7.15 7.28 18.66
CA VAL A 459 8.29 7.37 19.57
C VAL A 459 8.29 6.06 20.36
N VAL A 460 8.92 5.06 19.80
CA VAL A 460 9.26 3.86 20.54
C VAL A 460 10.43 4.26 21.43
N SER A 461 10.12 4.93 22.55
CA SER A 461 11.06 5.10 23.67
C SER A 461 11.21 3.72 24.32
N LEU A 462 11.80 2.81 23.56
CA LEU A 462 12.18 1.51 24.07
C LEU A 462 13.41 1.74 24.91
N GLY A 463 13.29 1.53 26.20
CA GLY A 463 14.40 1.41 27.13
C GLY A 463 15.36 0.25 26.78
N LEU A 464 15.63 0.05 25.49
CA LEU A 464 16.49 -0.98 24.93
C LEU A 464 17.72 -0.38 24.22
N MET A 465 18.06 0.88 24.50
CA MET A 465 19.44 1.33 24.25
C MET A 465 20.22 1.20 25.56
N PRO A 466 21.30 0.37 25.59
CA PRO A 466 22.22 0.36 26.71
C PRO A 466 22.94 1.70 26.83
#